data_4d25856bc0610e584bcb1a48616752b3
#
_entry.id   4d25856bc0610e584bcb1a48616752b3
#
_cell.length_a   1.000
_cell.length_b   1.000
_cell.length_c   1.000
_cell.angle_alpha   90.00
_cell.angle_beta   90.00
_cell.angle_gamma   90.00
#
_symmetry.space_group_name_H-M   'P 1'
#
loop_
_entity.id
_entity.type
_entity.pdbx_description
1 polymer ?
#
loop_
_entity_poly.entity_id
_entity_poly.type
_entity_poly.pdbx_seq_one_letter_code
_entity_poly.pdbx_strand_id
1 'polypeptide(L)'
;MSIRSSLTALSLILLLGNTSSVSSKEVSVKTLAKTSQSWDGTELPAYPSGKPEITVLDIVIPAGTELPMHLHPVINAGVLITGELHVTKQSGEQLILKSGDPIVELVHQWHKGKAVGNEDVRIIVFYAGEQGKDITVKKH
;
A
#
# COMPACT_ATOMS: atom_id res chain seq x y z
N MET A 1 34.22 78.41 -36.98
CA MET A 1 33.21 78.30 -35.87
C MET A 1 32.66 76.87 -35.93
N SER A 2 33.22 75.99 -35.09
CA SER A 2 32.94 74.54 -35.14
C SER A 2 31.99 74.14 -33.99
N ILE A 3 30.86 73.64 -34.34
CA ILE A 3 29.85 73.15 -33.42
C ILE A 3 30.10 71.64 -33.19
N ARG A 4 30.53 71.30 -31.96
CA ARG A 4 30.68 69.88 -31.57
C ARG A 4 29.37 69.41 -30.96
N SER A 5 28.71 68.47 -31.62
CA SER A 5 27.56 67.77 -31.11
C SER A 5 27.99 66.60 -30.22
N SER A 6 27.62 66.62 -28.95
CA SER A 6 27.82 65.52 -28.00
C SER A 6 26.64 64.54 -28.12
N LEU A 7 26.92 63.30 -28.53
CA LEU A 7 25.96 62.19 -28.41
C LEU A 7 26.06 61.60 -26.99
N THR A 8 25.00 61.69 -26.26
CA THR A 8 24.80 60.98 -25.01
C THR A 8 24.21 59.59 -25.30
N ALA A 9 24.98 58.55 -25.08
CA ALA A 9 24.48 57.18 -25.16
C ALA A 9 23.71 56.80 -23.90
N LEU A 10 22.43 56.52 -24.06
CA LEU A 10 21.56 56.02 -22.98
C LEU A 10 21.65 54.51 -22.93
N SER A 11 22.35 53.95 -21.91
CA SER A 11 22.45 52.51 -21.69
C SER A 11 21.17 52.00 -21.03
N LEU A 12 20.39 51.23 -21.77
CA LEU A 12 19.23 50.53 -21.26
C LEU A 12 19.66 49.20 -20.58
N ILE A 13 19.64 49.18 -19.25
CA ILE A 13 19.91 47.96 -18.47
C ILE A 13 18.62 47.11 -18.45
N LEU A 14 18.66 45.98 -19.18
CA LEU A 14 17.59 44.98 -19.15
C LEU A 14 17.77 44.13 -17.90
N LEU A 15 16.95 44.37 -16.87
CA LEU A 15 16.85 43.46 -15.72
C LEU A 15 16.09 42.20 -16.15
N LEU A 16 16.82 41.11 -16.41
CA LEU A 16 16.26 39.77 -16.53
C LEU A 16 15.82 39.28 -15.15
N GLY A 17 14.54 39.44 -14.85
CA GLY A 17 13.93 38.87 -13.65
C GLY A 17 13.86 37.36 -13.79
N ASN A 18 14.65 36.62 -13.00
CA ASN A 18 14.49 35.17 -12.81
C ASN A 18 13.16 34.91 -12.09
N THR A 19 12.10 34.59 -12.82
CA THR A 19 10.87 34.05 -12.23
C THR A 19 11.10 32.58 -11.92
N SER A 20 11.47 32.27 -10.67
CA SER A 20 11.45 30.90 -10.16
C SER A 20 10.00 30.41 -10.11
N SER A 21 9.60 29.57 -11.06
CA SER A 21 8.30 28.90 -11.03
C SER A 21 8.30 27.92 -9.87
N VAL A 22 7.55 28.22 -8.81
CA VAL A 22 7.25 27.25 -7.74
C VAL A 22 6.30 26.22 -8.34
N SER A 23 6.85 25.04 -8.66
CA SER A 23 6.04 23.88 -9.05
C SER A 23 5.25 23.43 -7.83
N SER A 24 3.96 23.67 -7.79
CA SER A 24 3.07 23.08 -6.79
C SER A 24 3.00 21.57 -7.04
N LYS A 25 3.43 20.74 -6.07
CA LYS A 25 3.20 19.29 -6.14
C LYS A 25 1.71 19.04 -6.01
N GLU A 26 1.11 18.44 -7.01
CA GLU A 26 -0.30 18.04 -6.99
C GLU A 26 -0.49 16.76 -6.15
N VAL A 27 -1.68 16.61 -5.55
CA VAL A 27 -2.08 15.38 -4.85
C VAL A 27 -2.26 14.27 -5.89
N SER A 28 -1.55 13.14 -5.70
CA SER A 28 -1.71 11.95 -6.52
C SER A 28 -2.46 10.87 -5.76
N VAL A 29 -3.47 10.28 -6.37
CA VAL A 29 -4.28 9.19 -5.80
C VAL A 29 -4.20 7.98 -6.72
N LYS A 30 -3.81 6.82 -6.15
CA LYS A 30 -3.78 5.54 -6.85
C LYS A 30 -4.67 4.55 -6.11
N THR A 31 -5.66 3.98 -6.79
CA THR A 31 -6.45 2.86 -6.26
C THR A 31 -5.61 1.58 -6.35
N LEU A 32 -5.28 0.97 -5.20
CA LEU A 32 -4.52 -0.27 -5.15
C LEU A 32 -5.42 -1.50 -5.31
N ALA A 33 -6.59 -1.49 -4.67
CA ALA A 33 -7.62 -2.52 -4.82
C ALA A 33 -9.02 -1.90 -4.71
N LYS A 34 -9.97 -2.41 -5.49
CA LYS A 34 -11.42 -2.12 -5.38
C LYS A 34 -12.16 -3.35 -5.86
N THR A 35 -12.66 -4.16 -4.93
CA THR A 35 -13.24 -5.46 -5.23
C THR A 35 -14.27 -5.86 -4.18
N SER A 36 -15.20 -6.73 -4.53
CA SER A 36 -16.09 -7.47 -3.62
C SER A 36 -15.65 -8.93 -3.44
N GLN A 37 -14.42 -9.27 -3.89
CA GLN A 37 -13.89 -10.63 -3.85
C GLN A 37 -12.52 -10.66 -3.17
N SER A 38 -12.23 -11.78 -2.52
CA SER A 38 -10.89 -12.16 -2.07
C SER A 38 -9.97 -12.37 -3.28
N TRP A 39 -8.66 -12.45 -3.05
CA TRP A 39 -7.67 -12.61 -4.10
C TRP A 39 -7.86 -13.87 -4.97
N ASP A 40 -8.55 -14.89 -4.47
CA ASP A 40 -8.85 -16.14 -5.20
C ASP A 40 -10.17 -16.09 -5.98
N GLY A 41 -10.86 -14.94 -6.01
CA GLY A 41 -12.14 -14.74 -6.66
C GLY A 41 -13.36 -15.14 -5.81
N THR A 42 -13.17 -15.60 -4.57
CA THR A 42 -14.29 -15.90 -3.65
C THR A 42 -14.97 -14.60 -3.22
N GLU A 43 -16.30 -14.55 -3.30
CA GLU A 43 -17.10 -13.41 -2.85
C GLU A 43 -16.86 -13.14 -1.35
N LEU A 44 -16.68 -11.86 -1.00
CA LEU A 44 -16.56 -11.42 0.39
C LEU A 44 -17.92 -11.60 1.09
N PRO A 45 -17.92 -12.02 2.37
CA PRO A 45 -19.15 -12.07 3.14
C PRO A 45 -19.69 -10.66 3.41
N ALA A 46 -20.92 -10.57 3.89
CA ALA A 46 -21.45 -9.32 4.43
C ALA A 46 -20.59 -8.83 5.60
N TYR A 47 -20.56 -7.50 5.82
CA TYR A 47 -19.93 -6.95 7.01
C TYR A 47 -20.60 -7.48 8.29
N PRO A 48 -19.85 -7.63 9.40
CA PRO A 48 -20.44 -8.00 10.68
C PRO A 48 -21.58 -7.07 11.07
N SER A 49 -22.64 -7.63 11.67
CA SER A 49 -23.81 -6.86 12.12
C SER A 49 -23.68 -6.35 13.55
N GLY A 50 -22.69 -6.82 14.31
CA GLY A 50 -22.40 -6.39 15.67
C GLY A 50 -21.67 -5.05 15.74
N LYS A 51 -21.18 -4.70 16.94
CA LYS A 51 -20.43 -3.46 17.13
C LYS A 51 -19.10 -3.53 16.38
N PRO A 52 -18.85 -2.65 15.40
CA PRO A 52 -17.64 -2.73 14.59
C PRO A 52 -16.39 -2.44 15.43
N GLU A 53 -15.33 -3.20 15.16
CA GLU A 53 -13.99 -2.99 15.70
C GLU A 53 -12.99 -3.06 14.55
N ILE A 54 -12.19 -2.00 14.41
CA ILE A 54 -11.15 -1.92 13.40
C ILE A 54 -9.82 -2.24 14.05
N THR A 55 -9.08 -3.17 13.43
CA THR A 55 -7.70 -3.47 13.82
C THR A 55 -6.79 -3.19 12.64
N VAL A 56 -5.70 -2.47 12.89
CA VAL A 56 -4.63 -2.26 11.90
C VAL A 56 -3.35 -2.84 12.48
N LEU A 57 -2.75 -3.79 11.77
CA LEU A 57 -1.50 -4.43 12.17
C LEU A 57 -0.38 -4.02 11.23
N ASP A 58 0.79 -3.78 11.80
CA ASP A 58 2.07 -3.70 11.12
C ASP A 58 2.83 -5.00 11.44
N ILE A 59 2.92 -5.89 10.45
CA ILE A 59 3.44 -7.24 10.65
C ILE A 59 4.79 -7.35 9.95
N VAL A 60 5.81 -7.78 10.70
CA VAL A 60 7.13 -8.11 10.17
C VAL A 60 7.32 -9.62 10.25
N ILE A 61 7.62 -10.24 9.11
CA ILE A 61 7.90 -11.67 8.97
C ILE A 61 9.36 -11.80 8.53
N PRO A 62 10.26 -12.33 9.38
CA PRO A 62 11.67 -12.49 9.02
C PRO A 62 11.85 -13.33 7.75
N ALA A 63 12.88 -13.01 6.97
CA ALA A 63 13.21 -13.71 5.74
C ALA A 63 13.25 -15.24 5.95
N GLY A 64 12.64 -15.99 5.03
CA GLY A 64 12.54 -17.44 5.07
C GLY A 64 11.50 -18.02 6.05
N THR A 65 10.85 -17.18 6.87
CA THR A 65 9.85 -17.62 7.85
C THR A 65 8.53 -17.98 7.16
N GLU A 66 7.96 -19.12 7.54
CA GLU A 66 6.62 -19.56 7.18
C GLU A 66 5.68 -19.42 8.38
N LEU A 67 4.56 -18.74 8.18
CA LEU A 67 3.51 -18.61 9.20
C LEU A 67 2.72 -19.91 9.32
N PRO A 68 2.19 -20.23 10.51
CA PRO A 68 1.31 -21.37 10.67
C PRO A 68 0.04 -21.23 9.83
N MET A 69 -0.58 -22.35 9.47
CA MET A 69 -1.88 -22.39 8.81
C MET A 69 -2.92 -21.70 9.70
N HIS A 70 -3.65 -20.74 9.14
CA HIS A 70 -4.64 -19.94 9.85
C HIS A 70 -5.77 -19.52 8.92
N LEU A 71 -6.82 -18.94 9.48
CA LEU A 71 -7.90 -18.31 8.74
C LEU A 71 -8.30 -16.99 9.40
N HIS A 72 -8.92 -16.12 8.64
CA HIS A 72 -9.53 -14.89 9.12
C HIS A 72 -11.05 -15.01 9.12
N PRO A 73 -11.74 -14.82 10.27
CA PRO A 73 -13.20 -14.84 10.30
C PRO A 73 -13.84 -13.52 9.84
N VAL A 74 -13.04 -12.51 9.51
CA VAL A 74 -13.50 -11.17 9.12
C VAL A 74 -12.81 -10.69 7.85
N ILE A 75 -13.47 -9.78 7.12
CA ILE A 75 -12.88 -9.13 5.94
C ILE A 75 -11.60 -8.39 6.36
N ASN A 76 -10.55 -8.58 5.61
CA ASN A 76 -9.31 -7.86 5.80
C ASN A 76 -8.60 -7.61 4.47
N ALA A 77 -7.82 -6.54 4.46
CA ALA A 77 -7.03 -6.15 3.31
C ALA A 77 -5.70 -5.54 3.77
N GLY A 78 -4.67 -5.72 2.97
CA GLY A 78 -3.34 -5.23 3.30
C GLY A 78 -2.58 -4.72 2.09
N VAL A 79 -1.41 -4.12 2.38
CA VAL A 79 -0.44 -3.72 1.37
C VAL A 79 0.94 -4.19 1.83
N LEU A 80 1.63 -4.92 0.95
CA LEU A 80 3.01 -5.34 1.19
C LEU A 80 3.93 -4.12 1.07
N ILE A 81 4.67 -3.83 2.12
CA ILE A 81 5.58 -2.66 2.17
C ILE A 81 6.99 -3.06 1.68
N THR A 82 7.51 -4.21 2.16
CA THR A 82 8.83 -4.73 1.76
C THR A 82 8.80 -6.25 1.58
N GLY A 83 9.77 -6.78 0.85
CA GLY A 83 9.98 -8.20 0.66
C GLY A 83 9.06 -8.84 -0.38
N GLU A 84 9.04 -10.17 -0.39
CA GLU A 84 8.17 -11.01 -1.21
C GLU A 84 7.43 -12.00 -0.31
N LEU A 85 6.09 -11.99 -0.36
CA LEU A 85 5.22 -12.85 0.43
C LEU A 85 4.47 -13.82 -0.48
N HIS A 86 4.62 -15.12 -0.24
CA HIS A 86 3.81 -16.16 -0.86
C HIS A 86 2.68 -16.55 0.08
N VAL A 87 1.43 -16.32 -0.35
CA VAL A 87 0.22 -16.74 0.38
C VAL A 87 -0.33 -18.00 -0.28
N THR A 88 -0.43 -19.08 0.48
CA THR A 88 -0.83 -20.40 -0.05
C THR A 88 -2.06 -20.92 0.69
N LYS A 89 -3.14 -21.21 -0.05
CA LYS A 89 -4.34 -21.87 0.47
C LYS A 89 -4.05 -23.33 0.86
N GLN A 90 -4.85 -23.88 1.73
CA GLN A 90 -4.79 -25.32 2.04
C GLN A 90 -4.98 -26.20 0.79
N SER A 91 -5.70 -25.74 -0.23
CA SER A 91 -5.87 -26.43 -1.53
C SER A 91 -4.60 -26.41 -2.41
N GLY A 92 -3.59 -25.60 -2.06
CA GLY A 92 -2.34 -25.45 -2.82
C GLY A 92 -2.32 -24.25 -3.77
N GLU A 93 -3.45 -23.55 -3.97
CA GLU A 93 -3.47 -22.31 -4.76
C GLU A 93 -2.64 -21.22 -4.09
N GLN A 94 -1.88 -20.47 -4.87
CA GLN A 94 -0.91 -19.53 -4.36
C GLN A 94 -1.03 -18.14 -5.00
N LEU A 95 -0.89 -17.10 -4.17
CA LEU A 95 -0.67 -15.72 -4.57
C LEU A 95 0.75 -15.31 -4.20
N ILE A 96 1.45 -14.64 -5.11
CA ILE A 96 2.78 -14.05 -4.87
C ILE A 96 2.62 -12.53 -4.83
N LEU A 97 3.01 -11.93 -3.71
CA LEU A 97 2.99 -10.48 -3.48
C LEU A 97 4.40 -9.92 -3.46
N LYS A 98 4.59 -8.76 -4.08
CA LYS A 98 5.80 -7.95 -4.03
C LYS A 98 5.52 -6.59 -3.39
N SER A 99 6.56 -5.88 -3.02
CA SER A 99 6.45 -4.53 -2.43
C SER A 99 5.53 -3.62 -3.24
N GLY A 100 4.54 -3.03 -2.60
CA GLY A 100 3.50 -2.19 -3.18
C GLY A 100 2.22 -2.93 -3.61
N ASP A 101 2.22 -4.28 -3.64
CA ASP A 101 1.04 -5.04 -4.02
C ASP A 101 0.00 -5.07 -2.89
N PRO A 102 -1.28 -4.86 -3.23
CA PRO A 102 -2.38 -5.05 -2.29
C PRO A 102 -2.80 -6.51 -2.22
N ILE A 103 -3.39 -6.89 -1.11
CA ILE A 103 -4.13 -8.13 -0.96
C ILE A 103 -5.50 -7.85 -0.33
N VAL A 104 -6.54 -8.51 -0.83
CA VAL A 104 -7.81 -8.72 -0.13
C VAL A 104 -7.85 -10.18 0.26
N GLU A 105 -7.72 -10.44 1.57
CA GLU A 105 -7.47 -11.77 2.11
C GLU A 105 -8.69 -12.70 2.01
N LEU A 106 -8.38 -13.98 2.17
CA LEU A 106 -9.38 -15.05 2.26
C LEU A 106 -10.14 -14.95 3.59
N VAL A 107 -11.47 -15.01 3.52
CA VAL A 107 -12.32 -15.07 4.72
C VAL A 107 -12.81 -16.51 4.91
N HIS A 108 -12.70 -17.04 6.13
CA HIS A 108 -13.07 -18.42 6.51
C HIS A 108 -12.35 -19.53 5.74
N GLN A 109 -11.25 -19.24 5.07
CA GLN A 109 -10.45 -20.22 4.33
C GLN A 109 -9.06 -20.37 4.94
N TRP A 110 -8.61 -21.63 5.11
CA TRP A 110 -7.29 -21.95 5.63
C TRP A 110 -6.18 -21.60 4.63
N HIS A 111 -5.22 -20.81 5.08
CA HIS A 111 -4.05 -20.41 4.31
C HIS A 111 -2.85 -20.14 5.21
N LYS A 112 -1.70 -19.96 4.60
CA LYS A 112 -0.45 -19.59 5.26
C LYS A 112 0.35 -18.62 4.40
N GLY A 113 1.19 -17.80 5.04
CA GLY A 113 2.14 -16.91 4.38
C GLY A 113 3.57 -17.40 4.56
N LYS A 114 4.43 -17.16 3.58
CA LYS A 114 5.88 -17.41 3.67
C LYS A 114 6.65 -16.22 3.13
N ALA A 115 7.56 -15.67 3.93
CA ALA A 115 8.53 -14.69 3.47
C ALA A 115 9.59 -15.38 2.60
N VAL A 116 9.72 -14.96 1.34
CA VAL A 116 10.63 -15.56 0.36
C VAL A 116 11.77 -14.59 0.06
N GLY A 117 12.96 -15.15 -0.20
CA GLY A 117 14.16 -14.35 -0.45
C GLY A 117 14.93 -14.00 0.82
N ASN A 118 15.72 -12.94 0.75
CA ASN A 118 16.67 -12.53 1.80
C ASN A 118 16.24 -11.27 2.55
N GLU A 119 15.08 -10.72 2.21
CA GLU A 119 14.52 -9.51 2.82
C GLU A 119 13.33 -9.89 3.71
N ASP A 120 13.23 -9.23 4.88
CA ASP A 120 12.08 -9.37 5.75
C ASP A 120 10.82 -8.81 5.05
N VAL A 121 9.75 -9.54 5.16
CA VAL A 121 8.43 -9.07 4.73
C VAL A 121 7.87 -8.12 5.77
N ARG A 122 7.43 -6.94 5.34
CA ARG A 122 6.60 -6.04 6.15
C ARG A 122 5.29 -5.78 5.44
N ILE A 123 4.18 -6.07 6.09
CA ILE A 123 2.85 -5.87 5.55
C ILE A 123 1.96 -5.12 6.56
N ILE A 124 1.24 -4.10 6.07
CA ILE A 124 0.21 -3.43 6.86
C ILE A 124 -1.13 -4.05 6.49
N VAL A 125 -1.86 -4.55 7.49
CA VAL A 125 -3.16 -5.21 7.29
C VAL A 125 -4.23 -4.54 8.13
N PHE A 126 -5.34 -4.20 7.49
CA PHE A 126 -6.55 -3.65 8.07
C PHE A 126 -7.61 -4.76 8.17
N TYR A 127 -8.23 -4.90 9.33
CA TYR A 127 -9.30 -5.86 9.61
C TYR A 127 -10.60 -5.11 9.94
N ALA A 128 -11.68 -5.47 9.24
CA ALA A 128 -13.03 -4.98 9.52
C ALA A 128 -13.76 -5.99 10.41
N GLY A 129 -13.43 -5.98 11.69
CA GLY A 129 -13.90 -6.94 12.69
C GLY A 129 -15.10 -6.47 13.51
N GLU A 130 -15.40 -7.25 14.52
CA GLU A 130 -16.47 -7.02 15.50
C GLU A 130 -15.91 -7.11 16.92
N GLN A 131 -16.33 -6.23 17.81
CA GLN A 131 -15.85 -6.16 19.18
C GLN A 131 -15.95 -7.52 19.90
N GLY A 132 -14.85 -7.97 20.47
CA GLY A 132 -14.76 -9.23 21.19
C GLY A 132 -14.67 -10.47 20.32
N LYS A 133 -14.44 -10.32 19.00
CA LYS A 133 -14.20 -11.43 18.08
C LYS A 133 -12.74 -11.50 17.66
N ASP A 134 -12.26 -12.72 17.45
CA ASP A 134 -10.92 -12.94 16.92
C ASP A 134 -10.83 -12.47 15.45
N ILE A 135 -9.69 -11.92 15.07
CA ILE A 135 -9.37 -11.56 13.69
C ILE A 135 -8.55 -12.66 12.98
N THR A 136 -8.01 -13.61 13.73
CA THR A 136 -7.21 -14.73 13.21
C THR A 136 -7.40 -15.96 14.09
N VAL A 137 -7.65 -17.10 13.46
CA VAL A 137 -7.76 -18.42 14.10
C VAL A 137 -6.65 -19.30 13.57
N LYS A 138 -5.83 -19.88 14.42
CA LYS A 138 -4.74 -20.82 14.05
C LYS A 138 -5.28 -22.24 13.96
N LYS A 139 -4.77 -23.00 12.99
CA LYS A 139 -5.03 -24.44 12.90
C LYS A 139 -4.14 -25.18 13.92
N HIS A 140 -4.75 -25.94 14.78
CA HIS A 140 -4.06 -26.82 15.76
C HIS A 140 -3.74 -28.17 15.14
#